data_930c16a3699afa973318fb660ffbf6ec
#
_entry.id   930c16a3699afa973318fb660ffbf6ec
#
_cell.length_a   1.000
_cell.length_b   1.000
_cell.length_c   1.000
_cell.angle_alpha   90.00
_cell.angle_beta   90.00
_cell.angle_gamma   90.00
#
_symmetry.space_group_name_H-M   'P 1'
#
loop_
_entity.id
_entity.type
_entity.pdbx_description
1 polymer ?
#
loop_
_entity_poly.entity_id
_entity_poly.type
_entity_poly.pdbx_seq_one_letter_code
_entity_poly.pdbx_strand_id
1 'polypeptide(L)'
;MKYISTRGEAPARHFCDILLGGLAPDGGLYLPDLYPQVSATELAEWRELPYHALALKILLKFVDDIPACDLKMLADRTYSANVYRHCRPGRDAADITPLTTLEPGFHLLELSNGPTLAFKDMAMQLLGHLFEYVLENRGETINILGATSGDTGSAAEYAMRGKQRVRVFMLSPEGKMSGFQRAQMYSLQDPNIFNIAVRGMFDDAQDIVKAVSNDAEFKARYRICAVNSINWARVMAQVVYYFKGYFAATTANDQEVAFCVPSGNFGNICAGHIARMMGLPIARLVLATNENDVLDEFFRTGVYRPRATAETHVTSSPSMDISKASNFERFVFDLVGRDAGKVRDLWRAVDAGGSFDLRGTPYFSALPDYRFASGRSSHADRIATIREVWNRHQVMIDTHTADGVKVAREHREAGLPMIVLETAQAVKFADTIREALGREPVRPLELEGIESLPQRVEVVDASVDQVKAIIARHC
;
A
#
# COMPACT_ATOMS: atom_id res chain seq x y z
N MET A 1 4.48 -21.75 9.27
CA MET A 1 4.80 -20.33 9.60
C MET A 1 3.84 -19.85 10.69
N LYS A 2 4.38 -19.23 11.74
CA LYS A 2 3.54 -18.60 12.77
C LYS A 2 3.64 -17.09 12.64
N TYR A 3 2.56 -16.40 12.96
CA TYR A 3 2.46 -14.95 12.96
C TYR A 3 2.22 -14.46 14.37
N ILE A 4 3.02 -13.52 14.82
CA ILE A 4 3.00 -12.94 16.15
C ILE A 4 2.55 -11.48 16.08
N SER A 5 1.98 -10.97 17.18
CA SER A 5 1.66 -9.55 17.31
C SER A 5 2.89 -8.74 17.70
N THR A 6 3.05 -7.55 17.13
CA THR A 6 4.07 -6.58 17.56
C THR A 6 3.96 -6.18 19.03
N ARG A 7 2.78 -6.34 19.65
CA ARG A 7 2.52 -6.01 21.07
C ARG A 7 2.55 -7.21 21.99
N GLY A 8 2.56 -8.45 21.45
CA GLY A 8 2.89 -9.69 22.14
C GLY A 8 1.86 -10.25 23.12
N GLU A 9 0.68 -9.65 23.24
CA GLU A 9 -0.38 -10.16 24.13
C GLU A 9 -1.39 -11.04 23.39
N ALA A 10 -1.37 -11.01 22.06
CA ALA A 10 -2.19 -11.87 21.21
C ALA A 10 -1.49 -13.22 20.97
N PRO A 11 -2.24 -14.34 20.93
CA PRO A 11 -1.66 -15.63 20.59
C PRO A 11 -1.16 -15.65 19.15
N ALA A 12 -0.08 -16.42 18.91
CA ALA A 12 0.40 -16.65 17.56
C ALA A 12 -0.66 -17.38 16.70
N ARG A 13 -0.78 -17.00 15.44
CA ARG A 13 -1.80 -17.47 14.50
C ARG A 13 -1.17 -18.00 13.22
N HIS A 14 -1.97 -18.72 12.42
CA HIS A 14 -1.64 -19.08 11.05
C HIS A 14 -2.10 -18.01 10.06
N PHE A 15 -1.65 -18.12 8.81
CA PHE A 15 -1.88 -17.08 7.79
C PHE A 15 -3.38 -16.84 7.52
N CYS A 16 -4.17 -17.91 7.32
CA CYS A 16 -5.59 -17.78 7.04
C CYS A 16 -6.40 -17.12 8.17
N ASP A 17 -5.92 -17.23 9.42
CA ASP A 17 -6.59 -16.57 10.56
C ASP A 17 -6.31 -15.09 10.60
N ILE A 18 -5.05 -14.68 10.37
CA ILE A 18 -4.68 -13.25 10.37
C ILE A 18 -5.16 -12.53 9.11
N LEU A 19 -5.33 -13.25 8.00
CA LEU A 19 -5.85 -12.71 6.75
C LEU A 19 -7.21 -12.06 6.96
N LEU A 20 -8.13 -12.75 7.61
CA LEU A 20 -9.49 -12.26 7.89
C LEU A 20 -9.53 -11.30 9.09
N GLY A 21 -8.65 -11.47 10.06
CA GLY A 21 -8.61 -10.65 11.28
C GLY A 21 -8.02 -9.25 11.07
N GLY A 22 -7.01 -9.15 10.22
CA GLY A 22 -6.28 -7.91 9.93
C GLY A 22 -5.43 -7.41 11.09
N LEU A 23 -6.05 -6.93 12.16
CA LEU A 23 -5.40 -6.44 13.39
C LEU A 23 -5.37 -7.53 14.47
N ALA A 24 -4.34 -7.55 15.30
CA ALA A 24 -4.30 -8.44 16.46
C ALA A 24 -5.25 -7.94 17.57
N PRO A 25 -5.79 -8.85 18.41
CA PRO A 25 -6.71 -8.47 19.51
C PRO A 25 -6.13 -7.47 20.52
N ASP A 26 -4.81 -7.43 20.67
CA ASP A 26 -4.08 -6.49 21.52
C ASP A 26 -3.81 -5.13 20.84
N GLY A 27 -4.36 -4.92 19.64
CA GLY A 27 -4.16 -3.72 18.84
C GLY A 27 -2.83 -3.68 18.09
N GLY A 28 -1.98 -4.70 18.22
CA GLY A 28 -0.72 -4.84 17.50
C GLY A 28 -0.91 -5.31 16.05
N LEU A 29 0.18 -5.33 15.32
CA LEU A 29 0.22 -5.77 13.94
C LEU A 29 0.82 -7.18 13.84
N TYR A 30 0.25 -8.01 12.96
CA TYR A 30 0.83 -9.31 12.69
C TYR A 30 2.02 -9.22 11.74
N LEU A 31 3.06 -10.02 12.04
CA LEU A 31 4.19 -10.31 11.16
C LEU A 31 4.69 -11.74 11.49
N PRO A 32 5.46 -12.39 10.58
CA PRO A 32 5.99 -13.72 10.86
C PRO A 32 6.95 -13.69 12.05
N ASP A 33 6.99 -14.74 12.84
CA ASP A 33 7.90 -14.89 13.96
C ASP A 33 9.37 -14.81 13.50
N LEU A 34 9.68 -15.30 12.29
CA LEU A 34 10.98 -15.14 11.62
C LEU A 34 10.76 -14.81 10.15
N TYR A 35 11.58 -13.93 9.59
CA TYR A 35 11.58 -13.70 8.14
C TYR A 35 12.25 -14.89 7.44
N PRO A 36 11.56 -15.53 6.47
CA PRO A 36 12.13 -16.61 5.71
C PRO A 36 13.31 -16.11 4.87
N GLN A 37 14.38 -16.87 4.82
CA GLN A 37 15.56 -16.52 4.04
C GLN A 37 15.44 -17.01 2.60
N VAL A 38 16.01 -16.25 1.66
CA VAL A 38 16.19 -16.63 0.27
C VAL A 38 17.67 -16.90 0.05
N SER A 39 18.00 -18.13 -0.31
CA SER A 39 19.38 -18.53 -0.59
C SER A 39 19.89 -17.96 -1.92
N ALA A 40 21.21 -17.91 -2.09
CA ALA A 40 21.81 -17.49 -3.36
C ALA A 40 21.37 -18.36 -4.55
N THR A 41 21.14 -19.65 -4.33
CA THR A 41 20.61 -20.57 -5.34
C THR A 41 19.20 -20.22 -5.73
N GLU A 42 18.30 -20.02 -4.76
CA GLU A 42 16.92 -19.57 -5.02
C GLU A 42 16.89 -18.23 -5.74
N LEU A 43 17.74 -17.28 -5.33
CA LEU A 43 17.81 -15.97 -5.97
C LEU A 43 18.24 -16.10 -7.45
N ALA A 44 19.15 -17.02 -7.78
CA ALA A 44 19.56 -17.29 -9.15
C ALA A 44 18.44 -17.97 -9.97
N GLU A 45 17.74 -18.95 -9.40
CA GLU A 45 16.63 -19.63 -10.05
C GLU A 45 15.44 -18.71 -10.31
N TRP A 46 15.22 -17.69 -9.44
CA TRP A 46 14.05 -16.82 -9.52
C TRP A 46 14.21 -15.67 -10.51
N ARG A 47 15.42 -15.36 -10.95
CA ARG A 47 15.75 -14.19 -11.76
C ARG A 47 14.89 -14.06 -13.03
N GLU A 48 14.73 -15.15 -13.76
CA GLU A 48 14.02 -15.16 -15.04
C GLU A 48 12.53 -15.51 -14.91
N LEU A 49 12.03 -15.68 -13.68
CA LEU A 49 10.63 -16.04 -13.50
C LEU A 49 9.69 -14.91 -13.89
N PRO A 50 8.59 -15.21 -14.60
CA PRO A 50 7.50 -14.26 -14.76
C PRO A 50 6.88 -13.93 -13.41
N TYR A 51 6.21 -12.77 -13.30
CA TYR A 51 5.76 -12.22 -12.02
C TYR A 51 4.91 -13.21 -11.20
N HIS A 52 3.93 -13.89 -11.82
CA HIS A 52 3.07 -14.86 -11.11
C HIS A 52 3.84 -16.04 -10.52
N ALA A 53 4.86 -16.54 -11.23
CA ALA A 53 5.70 -17.62 -10.74
C ALA A 53 6.63 -17.17 -9.61
N LEU A 54 7.21 -15.98 -9.72
CA LEU A 54 7.97 -15.35 -8.63
C LEU A 54 7.09 -15.10 -7.39
N ALA A 55 5.86 -14.61 -7.59
CA ALA A 55 4.89 -14.43 -6.54
C ALA A 55 4.60 -15.74 -5.81
N LEU A 56 4.37 -16.83 -6.53
CA LEU A 56 4.19 -18.18 -5.93
C LEU A 56 5.38 -18.57 -5.06
N LYS A 57 6.63 -18.40 -5.53
CA LYS A 57 7.83 -18.73 -4.76
C LYS A 57 7.91 -17.97 -3.44
N ILE A 58 7.57 -16.70 -3.45
CA ILE A 58 7.55 -15.85 -2.25
C ILE A 58 6.38 -16.21 -1.34
N LEU A 59 5.18 -16.41 -1.88
CA LEU A 59 4.00 -16.81 -1.12
C LEU A 59 4.22 -18.12 -0.36
N LEU A 60 4.84 -19.11 -1.00
CA LEU A 60 5.17 -20.41 -0.37
C LEU A 60 6.12 -20.29 0.82
N LYS A 61 6.89 -19.22 0.92
CA LYS A 61 7.73 -18.96 2.09
C LYS A 61 6.95 -18.42 3.30
N PHE A 62 5.79 -17.81 3.06
CA PHE A 62 4.99 -17.17 4.10
C PHE A 62 3.70 -17.95 4.43
N VAL A 63 3.14 -18.68 3.48
CA VAL A 63 1.81 -19.30 3.60
C VAL A 63 1.96 -20.81 3.59
N ASP A 64 1.70 -21.45 4.74
CA ASP A 64 1.83 -22.92 4.92
C ASP A 64 0.48 -23.60 5.20
N ASP A 65 -0.59 -22.85 5.33
CA ASP A 65 -1.96 -23.34 5.59
C ASP A 65 -2.89 -23.26 4.37
N ILE A 66 -2.33 -22.98 3.18
CA ILE A 66 -3.00 -23.11 1.87
C ILE A 66 -2.14 -24.06 1.01
N PRO A 67 -2.74 -25.10 0.37
CA PRO A 67 -2.00 -26.01 -0.51
C PRO A 67 -1.27 -25.26 -1.65
N ALA A 68 -0.09 -25.76 -2.01
CA ALA A 68 0.76 -25.12 -3.04
C ALA A 68 0.07 -25.01 -4.42
N CYS A 69 -0.75 -26.00 -4.79
CA CYS A 69 -1.53 -25.97 -6.04
C CYS A 69 -2.55 -24.83 -6.04
N ASP A 70 -3.18 -24.58 -4.90
CA ASP A 70 -4.18 -23.52 -4.76
C ASP A 70 -3.52 -22.14 -4.74
N LEU A 71 -2.40 -21.99 -4.02
CA LEU A 71 -1.59 -20.77 -4.08
C LEU A 71 -1.12 -20.47 -5.50
N LYS A 72 -0.74 -21.51 -6.27
CA LYS A 72 -0.36 -21.36 -7.68
C LYS A 72 -1.54 -20.81 -8.50
N MET A 73 -2.70 -21.43 -8.37
CA MET A 73 -3.92 -20.98 -9.06
C MET A 73 -4.26 -19.51 -8.71
N LEU A 74 -4.17 -19.15 -7.43
CA LEU A 74 -4.44 -17.78 -6.97
C LEU A 74 -3.42 -16.78 -7.55
N ALA A 75 -2.13 -17.13 -7.57
CA ALA A 75 -1.07 -16.29 -8.14
C ALA A 75 -1.24 -16.10 -9.65
N ASP A 76 -1.49 -17.19 -10.39
CA ASP A 76 -1.69 -17.17 -11.85
C ASP A 76 -2.92 -16.32 -12.22
N ARG A 77 -4.01 -16.46 -11.48
CA ARG A 77 -5.24 -15.69 -11.69
C ARG A 77 -5.06 -14.20 -11.36
N THR A 78 -4.28 -13.91 -10.34
CA THR A 78 -4.04 -12.54 -9.89
C THR A 78 -3.10 -11.78 -10.83
N TYR A 79 -1.92 -12.35 -11.07
CA TYR A 79 -0.82 -11.65 -11.74
C TYR A 79 -0.75 -12.02 -13.23
N SER A 80 -1.73 -11.56 -13.99
CA SER A 80 -1.87 -11.83 -15.41
C SER A 80 -1.98 -10.54 -16.23
N ALA A 81 -1.63 -10.59 -17.51
CA ALA A 81 -1.78 -9.48 -18.45
C ALA A 81 -3.25 -9.01 -18.60
N ASN A 82 -4.22 -9.89 -18.34
CA ASN A 82 -5.63 -9.53 -18.35
C ASN A 82 -6.04 -8.62 -17.18
N VAL A 83 -5.38 -8.76 -16.04
CA VAL A 83 -5.60 -7.91 -14.85
C VAL A 83 -4.76 -6.64 -14.92
N TYR A 84 -3.47 -6.76 -15.28
CA TYR A 84 -2.54 -5.63 -15.35
C TYR A 84 -2.33 -5.16 -16.79
N ARG A 85 -3.43 -4.77 -17.45
CA ARG A 85 -3.47 -4.46 -18.88
C ARG A 85 -3.22 -3.00 -19.24
N HIS A 86 -3.14 -2.10 -18.26
CA HIS A 86 -3.01 -0.66 -18.47
C HIS A 86 -1.54 -0.22 -18.53
N CYS A 87 -0.71 -1.01 -19.22
CA CYS A 87 0.68 -0.67 -19.46
C CYS A 87 0.83 0.55 -20.38
N ARG A 88 1.93 1.28 -20.24
CA ARG A 88 2.27 2.37 -21.14
C ARG A 88 2.41 1.86 -22.59
N PRO A 89 2.08 2.71 -23.60
CA PRO A 89 2.23 2.33 -24.99
C PRO A 89 3.65 1.81 -25.31
N GLY A 90 3.73 0.72 -26.09
CA GLY A 90 5.00 0.09 -26.47
C GLY A 90 5.61 -0.86 -25.45
N ARG A 91 4.94 -1.11 -24.33
CA ARG A 91 5.35 -2.14 -23.34
C ARG A 91 4.78 -3.50 -23.70
N ASP A 92 5.51 -4.55 -23.31
CA ASP A 92 4.98 -5.91 -23.35
C ASP A 92 3.91 -6.07 -22.27
N ALA A 93 2.69 -6.40 -22.65
CA ALA A 93 1.59 -6.62 -21.71
C ALA A 93 1.83 -7.82 -20.76
N ALA A 94 2.74 -8.72 -21.08
CA ALA A 94 3.13 -9.84 -20.22
C ALA A 94 4.03 -9.38 -19.07
N ASP A 95 4.76 -8.27 -19.22
CA ASP A 95 5.54 -7.66 -18.13
C ASP A 95 4.67 -6.67 -17.35
N ILE A 96 4.02 -7.18 -16.32
CA ILE A 96 3.06 -6.40 -15.52
C ILE A 96 3.72 -5.32 -14.63
N THR A 97 5.04 -5.38 -14.44
CA THR A 97 5.83 -4.41 -13.65
C THR A 97 7.12 -4.03 -14.39
N PRO A 98 7.01 -3.42 -15.57
CA PRO A 98 8.18 -3.07 -16.36
C PRO A 98 9.06 -2.04 -15.68
N LEU A 99 10.37 -2.11 -15.96
CA LEU A 99 11.34 -1.13 -15.49
C LEU A 99 11.59 -0.08 -16.61
N THR A 100 11.28 1.18 -16.31
CA THR A 100 11.60 2.32 -17.18
C THR A 100 12.91 2.95 -16.74
N THR A 101 13.91 2.96 -17.61
CA THR A 101 15.16 3.67 -17.38
C THR A 101 15.00 5.14 -17.73
N LEU A 102 15.06 6.02 -16.71
CA LEU A 102 15.07 7.47 -16.92
C LEU A 102 16.47 7.96 -17.27
N GLU A 103 17.48 7.48 -16.56
CA GLU A 103 18.89 7.79 -16.77
C GLU A 103 19.73 6.52 -16.46
N PRO A 104 21.01 6.45 -16.91
CA PRO A 104 21.87 5.33 -16.51
C PRO A 104 21.90 5.15 -14.99
N GLY A 105 21.51 3.95 -14.52
CA GLY A 105 21.42 3.63 -13.11
C GLY A 105 20.29 4.34 -12.35
N PHE A 106 19.32 4.93 -13.04
CA PHE A 106 18.15 5.56 -12.41
C PHE A 106 16.87 5.12 -13.10
N HIS A 107 16.03 4.40 -12.37
CA HIS A 107 14.93 3.64 -12.92
C HIS A 107 13.62 3.94 -12.21
N LEU A 108 12.52 3.77 -12.94
CA LEU A 108 11.15 3.76 -12.43
C LEU A 108 10.59 2.35 -12.59
N LEU A 109 10.18 1.71 -11.49
CA LEU A 109 9.46 0.45 -11.52
C LEU A 109 7.95 0.74 -11.62
N GLU A 110 7.35 0.39 -12.76
CA GLU A 110 5.94 0.66 -13.04
C GLU A 110 5.05 -0.34 -12.30
N LEU A 111 4.31 0.12 -11.29
CA LEU A 111 3.44 -0.71 -10.46
C LEU A 111 1.95 -0.38 -10.63
N SER A 112 1.62 0.58 -11.48
CA SER A 112 0.27 1.15 -11.61
C SER A 112 -0.51 0.66 -12.84
N ASN A 113 -0.15 -0.51 -13.38
CA ASN A 113 -0.73 -1.08 -14.59
C ASN A 113 -2.02 -1.89 -14.34
N GLY A 114 -2.45 -1.97 -13.08
CA GLY A 114 -3.64 -2.70 -12.64
C GLY A 114 -4.95 -1.96 -12.91
N PRO A 115 -6.09 -2.57 -12.49
CA PRO A 115 -7.43 -2.08 -12.82
C PRO A 115 -7.73 -0.66 -12.36
N THR A 116 -7.11 -0.20 -11.27
CA THR A 116 -7.38 1.13 -10.71
C THR A 116 -6.24 2.13 -10.93
N LEU A 117 -5.23 1.74 -11.70
CA LEU A 117 -4.08 2.59 -12.04
C LEU A 117 -3.28 3.05 -10.82
N ALA A 118 -3.17 2.20 -9.80
CA ALA A 118 -2.38 2.45 -8.61
C ALA A 118 -1.66 1.17 -8.15
N PHE A 119 -0.46 1.31 -7.56
CA PHE A 119 0.33 0.18 -7.04
C PHE A 119 -0.44 -0.69 -6.03
N LYS A 120 -1.49 -0.13 -5.44
CA LYS A 120 -2.34 -0.82 -4.47
C LYS A 120 -3.01 -2.06 -5.07
N ASP A 121 -3.23 -2.07 -6.38
CA ASP A 121 -3.76 -3.23 -7.10
C ASP A 121 -2.87 -4.47 -6.93
N MET A 122 -1.54 -4.30 -6.86
CA MET A 122 -0.59 -5.39 -6.71
C MET A 122 -0.87 -6.26 -5.48
N ALA A 123 -1.32 -5.63 -4.40
CA ALA A 123 -1.69 -6.33 -3.18
C ALA A 123 -3.19 -6.64 -3.09
N MET A 124 -4.04 -5.72 -3.53
CA MET A 124 -5.48 -5.86 -3.37
C MET A 124 -6.09 -6.96 -4.23
N GLN A 125 -5.61 -7.15 -5.47
CA GLN A 125 -6.10 -8.21 -6.34
C GLN A 125 -5.81 -9.60 -5.73
N LEU A 126 -4.61 -9.80 -5.19
CA LEU A 126 -4.29 -11.03 -4.45
C LEU A 126 -5.15 -11.19 -3.20
N LEU A 127 -5.31 -10.12 -2.42
CA LEU A 127 -6.13 -10.14 -1.19
C LEU A 127 -7.57 -10.54 -1.49
N GLY A 128 -8.14 -10.04 -2.58
CA GLY A 128 -9.48 -10.41 -3.02
C GLY A 128 -9.64 -11.91 -3.31
N HIS A 129 -8.67 -12.50 -3.99
CA HIS A 129 -8.67 -13.94 -4.27
C HIS A 129 -8.41 -14.78 -3.02
N LEU A 130 -7.51 -14.36 -2.14
CA LEU A 130 -7.27 -15.02 -0.86
C LEU A 130 -8.50 -14.99 0.05
N PHE A 131 -9.21 -13.86 0.12
CA PHE A 131 -10.46 -13.76 0.89
C PHE A 131 -11.52 -14.73 0.33
N GLU A 132 -11.76 -14.71 -0.97
CA GLU A 132 -12.72 -15.59 -1.62
C GLU A 132 -12.42 -17.08 -1.31
N TYR A 133 -11.15 -17.48 -1.47
CA TYR A 133 -10.69 -18.83 -1.20
C TYR A 133 -10.92 -19.26 0.27
N VAL A 134 -10.47 -18.44 1.22
CA VAL A 134 -10.57 -18.79 2.64
C VAL A 134 -12.03 -18.78 3.12
N LEU A 135 -12.84 -17.82 2.66
CA LEU A 135 -14.26 -17.72 3.01
C LEU A 135 -15.07 -18.85 2.42
N GLU A 136 -14.73 -19.31 1.22
CA GLU A 136 -15.38 -20.47 0.60
C GLU A 136 -15.10 -21.74 1.40
N ASN A 137 -13.84 -21.98 1.74
CA ASN A 137 -13.42 -23.15 2.52
C ASN A 137 -14.00 -23.16 3.94
N ARG A 138 -14.26 -21.99 4.53
CA ARG A 138 -14.86 -21.86 5.88
C ARG A 138 -16.39 -21.80 5.85
N GLY A 139 -17.01 -21.65 4.68
CA GLY A 139 -18.45 -21.42 4.59
C GLY A 139 -18.89 -20.08 5.20
N GLU A 140 -18.00 -19.09 5.26
CA GLU A 140 -18.21 -17.81 5.91
C GLU A 140 -18.46 -16.69 4.90
N THR A 141 -19.00 -15.58 5.39
CA THR A 141 -19.15 -14.31 4.64
C THR A 141 -18.60 -13.17 5.49
N ILE A 142 -18.13 -12.09 4.85
CA ILE A 142 -17.68 -10.88 5.54
C ILE A 142 -18.25 -9.63 4.89
N ASN A 143 -18.32 -8.57 5.68
CA ASN A 143 -18.67 -7.23 5.23
C ASN A 143 -17.47 -6.31 5.49
N ILE A 144 -16.85 -5.83 4.42
CA ILE A 144 -15.74 -4.90 4.48
C ILE A 144 -16.29 -3.50 4.68
N LEU A 145 -15.85 -2.83 5.73
CA LEU A 145 -16.12 -1.42 5.98
C LEU A 145 -14.82 -0.64 5.92
N GLY A 146 -14.78 0.41 5.11
CA GLY A 146 -13.60 1.23 4.95
C GLY A 146 -13.93 2.69 4.69
N ALA A 147 -12.95 3.57 4.94
CA ALA A 147 -12.96 4.97 4.51
C ALA A 147 -11.80 5.21 3.54
N THR A 148 -12.03 6.03 2.53
CA THR A 148 -11.06 6.30 1.48
C THR A 148 -11.06 7.74 1.03
N SER A 149 -9.88 8.22 0.61
CA SER A 149 -9.70 9.45 -0.17
C SER A 149 -9.65 9.20 -1.69
N GLY A 150 -9.83 7.93 -2.13
CA GLY A 150 -9.88 7.54 -3.55
C GLY A 150 -9.14 6.22 -3.85
N ASP A 151 -7.81 6.20 -3.82
CA ASP A 151 -6.99 5.09 -4.33
C ASP A 151 -7.18 3.76 -3.59
N THR A 152 -7.29 3.81 -2.25
CA THR A 152 -7.47 2.58 -1.47
C THR A 152 -8.86 2.00 -1.66
N GLY A 153 -9.87 2.86 -1.71
CA GLY A 153 -11.26 2.43 -1.93
C GLY A 153 -11.45 1.81 -3.30
N SER A 154 -11.01 2.49 -4.36
CA SER A 154 -11.10 1.95 -5.72
C SER A 154 -10.38 0.60 -5.84
N ALA A 155 -9.16 0.47 -5.31
CA ALA A 155 -8.43 -0.80 -5.36
C ALA A 155 -9.14 -1.92 -4.58
N ALA A 156 -9.75 -1.61 -3.42
CA ALA A 156 -10.52 -2.58 -2.64
C ALA A 156 -11.78 -3.03 -3.36
N GLU A 157 -12.55 -2.09 -3.91
CA GLU A 157 -13.77 -2.39 -4.65
C GLU A 157 -13.52 -3.23 -5.89
N TYR A 158 -12.50 -2.86 -6.70
CA TYR A 158 -12.13 -3.63 -7.89
C TYR A 158 -11.60 -5.03 -7.56
N ALA A 159 -10.96 -5.21 -6.43
CA ALA A 159 -10.50 -6.52 -5.98
C ALA A 159 -11.64 -7.42 -5.46
N MET A 160 -12.68 -6.81 -4.89
CA MET A 160 -13.78 -7.54 -4.22
C MET A 160 -15.06 -7.63 -5.06
N ARG A 161 -15.17 -6.84 -6.16
CA ARG A 161 -16.37 -6.85 -7.01
C ARG A 161 -16.68 -8.24 -7.55
N GLY A 162 -17.98 -8.58 -7.58
CA GLY A 162 -18.46 -9.87 -8.07
C GLY A 162 -18.21 -11.07 -7.15
N LYS A 163 -17.50 -10.90 -6.01
CA LYS A 163 -17.26 -11.97 -5.04
C LYS A 163 -18.48 -12.21 -4.15
N GLN A 164 -18.98 -13.43 -4.14
CA GLN A 164 -20.28 -13.76 -3.53
C GLN A 164 -20.28 -13.71 -2.00
N ARG A 165 -19.12 -13.92 -1.37
CA ARG A 165 -18.99 -14.02 0.10
C ARG A 165 -18.47 -12.73 0.74
N VAL A 166 -18.28 -11.67 -0.05
CA VAL A 166 -17.74 -10.40 0.39
C VAL A 166 -18.68 -9.27 -0.05
N ARG A 167 -19.10 -8.42 0.88
CA ARG A 167 -19.70 -7.12 0.57
C ARG A 167 -18.74 -6.00 0.98
N VAL A 168 -18.76 -4.92 0.23
CA VAL A 168 -17.90 -3.75 0.49
C VAL A 168 -18.78 -2.53 0.72
N PHE A 169 -18.60 -1.91 1.87
CA PHE A 169 -19.19 -0.62 2.23
C PHE A 169 -18.04 0.39 2.33
N MET A 170 -17.94 1.25 1.31
CA MET A 170 -16.82 2.20 1.25
C MET A 170 -17.32 3.63 1.46
N LEU A 171 -16.84 4.25 2.54
CA LEU A 171 -17.14 5.63 2.88
C LEU A 171 -16.11 6.57 2.22
N SER A 172 -16.58 7.68 1.69
CA SER A 172 -15.74 8.72 1.11
C SER A 172 -16.32 10.12 1.40
N PRO A 173 -15.51 11.17 1.53
CA PRO A 173 -16.02 12.51 1.76
C PRO A 173 -16.70 13.05 0.50
N GLU A 174 -17.93 13.55 0.63
CA GLU A 174 -18.71 14.06 -0.49
C GLU A 174 -17.96 15.19 -1.22
N GLY A 175 -17.80 15.03 -2.54
CA GLY A 175 -17.19 16.04 -3.41
C GLY A 175 -15.68 16.31 -3.23
N LYS A 176 -14.96 15.51 -2.43
CA LYS A 176 -13.53 15.74 -2.15
C LYS A 176 -12.57 14.86 -2.96
N MET A 177 -13.04 13.80 -3.57
CA MET A 177 -12.23 12.99 -4.50
C MET A 177 -12.16 13.64 -5.88
N SER A 178 -11.09 13.38 -6.65
CA SER A 178 -11.04 13.78 -8.05
C SER A 178 -12.20 13.16 -8.84
N GLY A 179 -12.61 13.80 -9.94
CA GLY A 179 -13.67 13.29 -10.80
C GLY A 179 -13.40 11.86 -11.27
N PHE A 180 -12.16 11.59 -11.64
CA PHE A 180 -11.73 10.27 -12.10
C PHE A 180 -11.79 9.22 -10.98
N GLN A 181 -11.25 9.49 -9.78
CA GLN A 181 -11.29 8.55 -8.65
C GLN A 181 -12.73 8.26 -8.21
N ARG A 182 -13.57 9.30 -8.18
CA ARG A 182 -15.00 9.15 -7.88
C ARG A 182 -15.68 8.26 -8.91
N ALA A 183 -15.42 8.48 -10.19
CA ALA A 183 -16.00 7.69 -11.27
C ALA A 183 -15.53 6.23 -11.22
N GLN A 184 -14.26 5.96 -10.92
CA GLN A 184 -13.77 4.58 -10.73
C GLN A 184 -14.57 3.81 -9.68
N MET A 185 -14.98 4.45 -8.59
CA MET A 185 -15.74 3.81 -7.52
C MET A 185 -17.24 3.78 -7.82
N TYR A 186 -17.82 4.94 -8.06
CA TYR A 186 -19.28 5.08 -8.11
C TYR A 186 -19.91 4.51 -9.38
N SER A 187 -19.14 4.31 -10.45
CA SER A 187 -19.64 3.66 -11.67
C SER A 187 -19.78 2.13 -11.54
N LEU A 188 -19.28 1.52 -10.46
CA LEU A 188 -19.43 0.11 -10.22
C LEU A 188 -20.89 -0.24 -9.91
N GLN A 189 -21.46 -1.18 -10.69
CA GLN A 189 -22.84 -1.64 -10.54
C GLN A 189 -22.94 -3.04 -9.88
N ASP A 190 -21.81 -3.59 -9.43
CA ASP A 190 -21.74 -4.91 -8.81
C ASP A 190 -22.60 -4.95 -7.54
N PRO A 191 -23.43 -5.98 -7.33
CA PRO A 191 -24.44 -6.03 -6.25
C PRO A 191 -23.83 -6.09 -4.85
N ASN A 192 -22.54 -6.40 -4.74
CA ASN A 192 -21.82 -6.51 -3.48
C ASN A 192 -20.96 -5.27 -3.15
N ILE A 193 -21.01 -4.20 -3.97
CA ILE A 193 -20.26 -2.94 -3.74
C ILE A 193 -21.25 -1.84 -3.36
N PHE A 194 -21.00 -1.16 -2.26
CA PHE A 194 -21.84 -0.08 -1.73
C PHE A 194 -20.98 1.15 -1.43
N ASN A 195 -21.15 2.20 -2.22
CA ASN A 195 -20.49 3.47 -2.04
C ASN A 195 -21.36 4.41 -1.18
N ILE A 196 -20.75 5.01 -0.14
CA ILE A 196 -21.40 5.91 0.79
C ILE A 196 -20.63 7.22 0.82
N ALA A 197 -21.25 8.29 0.32
CA ALA A 197 -20.67 9.64 0.38
C ALA A 197 -21.10 10.34 1.67
N VAL A 198 -20.15 10.71 2.51
CA VAL A 198 -20.38 11.35 3.80
C VAL A 198 -20.25 12.87 3.66
N ARG A 199 -21.27 13.64 4.07
CA ARG A 199 -21.21 15.10 4.17
C ARG A 199 -20.27 15.50 5.29
N GLY A 200 -18.98 15.68 4.94
CA GLY A 200 -17.91 15.98 5.89
C GLY A 200 -16.55 15.88 5.25
N MET A 201 -15.55 15.75 6.11
CA MET A 201 -14.15 15.54 5.72
C MET A 201 -13.80 14.04 5.74
N PHE A 202 -12.60 13.70 5.27
CA PHE A 202 -12.13 12.32 5.30
C PHE A 202 -12.05 11.75 6.73
N ASP A 203 -11.71 12.60 7.69
CA ASP A 203 -11.63 12.20 9.10
C ASP A 203 -13.00 11.83 9.68
N ASP A 204 -14.08 12.53 9.27
CA ASP A 204 -15.43 12.16 9.68
C ASP A 204 -15.80 10.76 9.18
N ALA A 205 -15.45 10.43 7.93
CA ALA A 205 -15.66 9.08 7.40
C ALA A 205 -14.82 8.03 8.15
N GLN A 206 -13.58 8.34 8.50
CA GLN A 206 -12.73 7.45 9.29
C GLN A 206 -13.27 7.25 10.71
N ASP A 207 -13.76 8.29 11.36
CA ASP A 207 -14.30 8.20 12.72
C ASP A 207 -15.59 7.38 12.76
N ILE A 208 -16.44 7.47 11.73
CA ILE A 208 -17.59 6.57 11.57
C ILE A 208 -17.13 5.12 11.46
N VAL A 209 -16.14 4.83 10.61
CA VAL A 209 -15.59 3.46 10.44
C VAL A 209 -15.04 2.93 11.77
N LYS A 210 -14.31 3.77 12.53
CA LYS A 210 -13.80 3.39 13.86
C LYS A 210 -14.94 3.12 14.84
N ALA A 211 -15.94 4.00 14.88
CA ALA A 211 -17.08 3.85 15.80
C ALA A 211 -17.87 2.57 15.52
N VAL A 212 -18.15 2.26 14.23
CA VAL A 212 -18.81 1.01 13.83
C VAL A 212 -17.96 -0.21 14.18
N SER A 213 -16.64 -0.14 13.95
CA SER A 213 -15.70 -1.24 14.20
C SER A 213 -15.48 -1.50 15.70
N ASN A 214 -15.66 -0.48 16.53
CA ASN A 214 -15.55 -0.57 18.00
C ASN A 214 -16.84 -1.05 18.68
N ASP A 215 -17.97 -1.03 17.98
CA ASP A 215 -19.21 -1.65 18.45
C ASP A 215 -19.09 -3.17 18.30
N ALA A 216 -18.71 -3.85 19.36
CA ALA A 216 -18.43 -5.29 19.36
C ALA A 216 -19.65 -6.15 18.97
N GLU A 217 -20.84 -5.76 19.37
CA GLU A 217 -22.08 -6.46 19.06
C GLU A 217 -22.42 -6.32 17.55
N PHE A 218 -22.39 -5.10 17.04
CA PHE A 218 -22.64 -4.82 15.63
C PHE A 218 -21.58 -5.47 14.74
N LYS A 219 -20.32 -5.35 15.11
CA LYS A 219 -19.19 -5.96 14.40
C LYS A 219 -19.34 -7.49 14.30
N ALA A 220 -19.68 -8.15 15.40
CA ALA A 220 -19.88 -9.60 15.43
C ALA A 220 -21.11 -10.02 14.61
N ARG A 221 -22.25 -9.33 14.79
CA ARG A 221 -23.49 -9.61 14.11
C ARG A 221 -23.36 -9.52 12.59
N TYR A 222 -22.72 -8.46 12.11
CA TYR A 222 -22.57 -8.19 10.68
C TYR A 222 -21.19 -8.58 10.13
N ARG A 223 -20.36 -9.28 10.90
CA ARG A 223 -19.03 -9.76 10.49
C ARG A 223 -18.21 -8.67 9.81
N ILE A 224 -18.14 -7.49 10.45
CA ILE A 224 -17.42 -6.33 9.92
C ILE A 224 -15.92 -6.60 9.94
N CYS A 225 -15.29 -6.41 8.79
CA CYS A 225 -13.86 -6.55 8.54
C CYS A 225 -13.32 -5.29 7.89
N ALA A 226 -12.01 -5.14 7.88
CA ALA A 226 -11.33 -4.02 7.23
C ALA A 226 -10.23 -4.53 6.28
N VAL A 227 -10.05 -3.83 5.17
CA VAL A 227 -8.96 -4.06 4.20
C VAL A 227 -7.87 -2.99 4.30
N ASN A 228 -7.52 -2.64 5.52
CA ASN A 228 -6.54 -1.59 5.79
C ASN A 228 -5.12 -1.97 5.33
N SER A 229 -4.25 -0.95 5.17
CA SER A 229 -2.84 -1.13 4.81
C SER A 229 -2.06 -2.02 5.80
N ILE A 230 -2.57 -2.19 7.01
CA ILE A 230 -1.98 -3.02 8.07
C ILE A 230 -2.17 -4.53 7.88
N ASN A 231 -3.10 -4.97 7.03
CA ASN A 231 -3.28 -6.41 6.77
C ASN A 231 -1.97 -7.00 6.25
N TRP A 232 -1.50 -8.07 6.91
CA TRP A 232 -0.22 -8.69 6.59
C TRP A 232 -0.14 -9.16 5.12
N ALA A 233 -1.21 -9.73 4.59
CA ALA A 233 -1.24 -10.21 3.21
C ALA A 233 -0.96 -9.08 2.19
N ARG A 234 -1.34 -7.84 2.51
CA ARG A 234 -1.01 -6.69 1.68
C ARG A 234 0.49 -6.36 1.69
N VAL A 235 1.13 -6.45 2.84
CA VAL A 235 2.59 -6.23 2.96
C VAL A 235 3.33 -7.37 2.27
N MET A 236 2.95 -8.62 2.52
CA MET A 236 3.53 -9.80 1.90
C MET A 236 3.47 -9.76 0.36
N ALA A 237 2.33 -9.39 -0.22
CA ALA A 237 2.17 -9.27 -1.66
C ALA A 237 3.11 -8.22 -2.26
N GLN A 238 3.44 -7.18 -1.51
CA GLN A 238 4.32 -6.11 -1.95
C GLN A 238 5.80 -6.51 -1.94
N VAL A 239 6.19 -7.53 -1.17
CA VAL A 239 7.56 -8.07 -1.19
C VAL A 239 7.96 -8.51 -2.60
N VAL A 240 7.03 -9.06 -3.37
CA VAL A 240 7.29 -9.65 -4.70
C VAL A 240 7.92 -8.66 -5.67
N TYR A 241 7.40 -7.43 -5.77
CA TYR A 241 7.91 -6.47 -6.74
C TYR A 241 9.28 -5.88 -6.36
N TYR A 242 9.73 -5.99 -5.11
CA TYR A 242 11.11 -5.67 -4.76
C TYR A 242 12.09 -6.67 -5.39
N PHE A 243 11.77 -7.97 -5.32
CA PHE A 243 12.55 -8.99 -6.02
C PHE A 243 12.51 -8.77 -7.53
N LYS A 244 11.32 -8.52 -8.11
CA LYS A 244 11.19 -8.29 -9.56
C LYS A 244 11.96 -7.06 -10.02
N GLY A 245 11.86 -5.94 -9.29
CA GLY A 245 12.60 -4.70 -9.58
C GLY A 245 14.12 -4.89 -9.45
N TYR A 246 14.57 -5.64 -8.44
CA TYR A 246 15.97 -6.01 -8.28
C TYR A 246 16.49 -6.77 -9.50
N PHE A 247 15.78 -7.82 -9.92
CA PHE A 247 16.17 -8.62 -11.08
C PHE A 247 16.19 -7.81 -12.38
N ALA A 248 15.25 -6.89 -12.55
CA ALA A 248 15.18 -6.04 -13.74
C ALA A 248 16.31 -4.98 -13.78
N ALA A 249 16.81 -4.53 -12.64
CA ALA A 249 17.85 -3.50 -12.55
C ALA A 249 19.28 -4.05 -12.46
N THR A 250 19.45 -5.38 -12.31
CA THR A 250 20.74 -6.03 -12.12
C THR A 250 20.94 -7.21 -13.05
N THR A 251 22.20 -7.52 -13.36
CA THR A 251 22.58 -8.67 -14.20
C THR A 251 23.17 -9.84 -13.42
N ALA A 252 23.56 -9.61 -12.15
CA ALA A 252 24.15 -10.58 -11.26
C ALA A 252 23.59 -10.46 -9.85
N ASN A 253 23.64 -11.53 -9.06
CA ASN A 253 23.00 -11.61 -7.75
C ASN A 253 23.86 -11.08 -6.59
N ASP A 254 25.08 -10.62 -6.88
CA ASP A 254 25.99 -9.93 -5.97
C ASP A 254 25.93 -8.41 -6.10
N GLN A 255 25.22 -7.91 -7.11
CA GLN A 255 24.98 -6.48 -7.28
C GLN A 255 23.98 -5.98 -6.24
N GLU A 256 24.24 -4.82 -5.67
CA GLU A 256 23.30 -4.15 -4.76
C GLU A 256 22.49 -3.07 -5.51
N VAL A 257 21.31 -2.76 -4.99
CA VAL A 257 20.43 -1.67 -5.49
C VAL A 257 19.93 -0.80 -4.34
N ALA A 258 19.51 0.41 -4.65
CA ALA A 258 18.71 1.24 -3.76
C ALA A 258 17.26 1.33 -4.29
N PHE A 259 16.29 1.34 -3.37
CA PHE A 259 14.89 1.65 -3.70
C PHE A 259 14.49 2.96 -3.07
N CYS A 260 13.84 3.83 -3.84
CA CYS A 260 13.17 5.01 -3.31
C CYS A 260 11.65 4.82 -3.35
N VAL A 261 10.99 5.04 -2.23
CA VAL A 261 9.60 4.67 -2.01
C VAL A 261 8.80 5.86 -1.51
N PRO A 262 7.87 6.41 -2.33
CA PRO A 262 6.86 7.33 -1.83
C PRO A 262 6.03 6.67 -0.75
N SER A 263 5.97 7.25 0.45
CA SER A 263 5.42 6.55 1.60
C SER A 263 4.65 7.47 2.55
N GLY A 264 3.38 7.14 2.80
CA GLY A 264 2.57 7.69 3.87
C GLY A 264 2.46 6.69 5.03
N ASN A 265 1.71 5.59 4.84
CA ASN A 265 1.46 4.56 5.86
C ASN A 265 2.62 3.58 6.11
N PHE A 266 3.78 3.80 5.53
CA PHE A 266 4.96 2.93 5.64
C PHE A 266 4.80 1.50 5.08
N GLY A 267 3.66 1.13 4.53
CA GLY A 267 3.38 -0.25 4.10
C GLY A 267 4.29 -0.72 2.96
N ASN A 268 4.43 0.09 1.92
CA ASN A 268 5.25 -0.23 0.76
C ASN A 268 6.74 -0.37 1.16
N ILE A 269 7.34 0.61 1.82
CA ILE A 269 8.76 0.55 2.21
C ILE A 269 9.01 -0.52 3.29
N CYS A 270 8.01 -0.85 4.13
CA CYS A 270 8.07 -1.99 5.05
C CYS A 270 8.26 -3.32 4.28
N ALA A 271 7.57 -3.49 3.15
CA ALA A 271 7.78 -4.66 2.30
C ALA A 271 9.20 -4.71 1.72
N GLY A 272 9.79 -3.56 1.38
CA GLY A 272 11.21 -3.46 1.00
C GLY A 272 12.17 -3.83 2.13
N HIS A 273 11.87 -3.38 3.35
CA HIS A 273 12.62 -3.79 4.54
C HIS A 273 12.55 -5.32 4.73
N ILE A 274 11.38 -5.92 4.61
CA ILE A 274 11.20 -7.36 4.72
C ILE A 274 11.96 -8.10 3.60
N ALA A 275 11.88 -7.63 2.35
CA ALA A 275 12.64 -8.21 1.24
C ALA A 275 14.15 -8.23 1.53
N ARG A 276 14.70 -7.14 2.08
CA ARG A 276 16.08 -7.07 2.52
C ARG A 276 16.38 -8.04 3.67
N MET A 277 15.50 -8.14 4.66
CA MET A 277 15.63 -9.09 5.77
C MET A 277 15.52 -10.55 5.31
N MET A 278 14.92 -10.81 4.16
CA MET A 278 14.92 -12.11 3.48
C MET A 278 16.21 -12.41 2.72
N GLY A 279 17.12 -11.46 2.60
CA GLY A 279 18.40 -11.62 1.91
C GLY A 279 18.48 -10.98 0.52
N LEU A 280 17.48 -10.19 0.09
CA LEU A 280 17.58 -9.43 -1.16
C LEU A 280 18.66 -8.34 -1.03
N PRO A 281 19.62 -8.22 -1.98
CA PRO A 281 20.72 -7.26 -1.91
C PRO A 281 20.24 -5.81 -2.10
N ILE A 282 19.65 -5.24 -1.07
CA ILE A 282 19.22 -3.84 -1.00
C ILE A 282 20.20 -3.06 -0.14
N ALA A 283 21.05 -2.27 -0.78
CA ALA A 283 22.02 -1.42 -0.10
C ALA A 283 21.35 -0.29 0.69
N ARG A 284 20.24 0.25 0.16
CA ARG A 284 19.55 1.37 0.78
C ARG A 284 18.05 1.39 0.46
N LEU A 285 17.25 1.73 1.46
CA LEU A 285 15.84 2.10 1.30
C LEU A 285 15.70 3.61 1.56
N VAL A 286 15.22 4.34 0.57
CA VAL A 286 15.02 5.78 0.65
C VAL A 286 13.53 6.05 0.80
N LEU A 287 13.15 6.63 1.92
CA LEU A 287 11.77 7.00 2.21
C LEU A 287 11.51 8.43 1.72
N ALA A 288 10.55 8.60 0.82
CA ALA A 288 10.12 9.90 0.35
C ALA A 288 8.77 10.26 0.98
N THR A 289 8.69 11.41 1.64
CA THR A 289 7.45 11.98 2.17
C THR A 289 7.06 13.22 1.37
N ASN A 290 5.80 13.63 1.52
CA ASN A 290 5.36 14.97 1.13
C ASN A 290 5.55 15.94 2.30
N GLU A 291 4.77 17.02 2.35
CA GLU A 291 4.79 18.02 3.45
C GLU A 291 4.46 17.40 4.82
N ASN A 292 3.79 16.23 4.84
CA ASN A 292 3.52 15.46 6.04
C ASN A 292 4.73 14.55 6.35
N ASP A 293 5.75 15.13 6.96
CA ASP A 293 7.11 14.61 7.07
C ASP A 293 7.42 13.84 8.37
N VAL A 294 6.41 13.30 9.05
CA VAL A 294 6.57 12.62 10.34
C VAL A 294 7.60 11.48 10.29
N LEU A 295 7.61 10.72 9.20
CA LEU A 295 8.57 9.63 9.03
C LEU A 295 9.98 10.16 8.72
N ASP A 296 10.12 11.20 7.90
CA ASP A 296 11.40 11.85 7.66
C ASP A 296 11.97 12.46 8.95
N GLU A 297 11.13 13.11 9.77
CA GLU A 297 11.53 13.58 11.10
C GLU A 297 12.12 12.44 11.94
N PHE A 298 11.45 11.27 11.98
CA PHE A 298 11.94 10.13 12.75
C PHE A 298 13.32 9.63 12.27
N PHE A 299 13.48 9.39 10.98
CA PHE A 299 14.75 8.87 10.47
C PHE A 299 15.91 9.83 10.65
N ARG A 300 15.64 11.14 10.67
CA ARG A 300 16.68 12.17 10.95
C ARG A 300 16.97 12.38 12.43
N THR A 301 15.95 12.23 13.29
CA THR A 301 16.05 12.70 14.68
C THR A 301 15.86 11.63 15.74
N GLY A 302 15.28 10.48 15.40
CA GLY A 302 14.87 9.44 16.36
C GLY A 302 13.56 9.75 17.09
N VAL A 303 12.89 10.87 16.77
CA VAL A 303 11.62 11.26 17.38
C VAL A 303 10.45 10.92 16.45
N TYR A 304 9.54 10.09 16.92
CA TYR A 304 8.28 9.82 16.22
C TYR A 304 7.14 10.57 16.87
N ARG A 305 6.66 11.59 16.17
CA ARG A 305 5.62 12.49 16.66
C ARG A 305 4.51 12.66 15.62
N PRO A 306 3.49 11.78 15.65
CA PRO A 306 2.30 11.99 14.83
C PRO A 306 1.70 13.38 15.05
N ARG A 307 1.29 14.03 13.96
CA ARG A 307 0.64 15.34 14.01
C ARG A 307 -0.85 15.16 14.31
N ALA A 308 -1.45 16.14 14.97
CA ALA A 308 -2.90 16.21 15.08
C ALA A 308 -3.53 16.44 13.69
N THR A 309 -4.82 16.08 13.53
CA THR A 309 -5.55 16.27 12.26
C THR A 309 -5.46 17.70 11.74
N ALA A 310 -5.59 18.69 12.63
CA ALA A 310 -5.48 20.11 12.28
C ALA A 310 -4.09 20.55 11.80
N GLU A 311 -3.05 19.77 12.07
CA GLU A 311 -1.66 20.01 11.64
C GLU A 311 -1.29 19.22 10.37
N THR A 312 -2.17 18.32 9.93
CA THR A 312 -1.95 17.52 8.71
C THR A 312 -2.22 18.38 7.49
N HIS A 313 -1.24 18.47 6.61
CA HIS A 313 -1.36 19.23 5.36
C HIS A 313 -2.20 18.47 4.34
N VAL A 314 -3.14 19.15 3.70
CA VAL A 314 -3.82 18.66 2.49
C VAL A 314 -2.92 19.01 1.30
N THR A 315 -2.43 17.99 0.59
CA THR A 315 -1.41 18.17 -0.46
C THR A 315 -1.90 17.70 -1.83
N SER A 316 -1.11 17.95 -2.87
CA SER A 316 -1.33 17.40 -4.22
C SER A 316 -0.87 15.94 -4.37
N SER A 317 -0.31 15.31 -3.32
CA SER A 317 -0.06 13.86 -3.25
C SER A 317 -0.84 13.21 -2.09
N PRO A 318 -2.19 13.22 -2.15
CA PRO A 318 -3.07 12.99 -1.01
C PRO A 318 -3.01 11.59 -0.40
N SER A 319 -2.53 10.58 -1.11
CA SER A 319 -2.34 9.23 -0.53
C SER A 319 -1.22 9.18 0.52
N MET A 320 -0.41 10.23 0.60
CA MET A 320 0.68 10.40 1.57
C MET A 320 0.33 11.45 2.66
N ASP A 321 -0.88 12.01 2.68
CA ASP A 321 -1.35 12.92 3.73
C ASP A 321 -1.66 12.13 5.02
N ILE A 322 -0.59 11.62 5.63
CA ILE A 322 -0.63 10.70 6.75
C ILE A 322 0.24 11.24 7.88
N SER A 323 -0.36 11.41 9.04
CA SER A 323 0.35 11.83 10.26
C SER A 323 0.75 10.66 11.15
N LYS A 324 -0.05 9.58 11.20
CA LYS A 324 0.26 8.36 11.95
C LYS A 324 0.43 7.19 10.99
N ALA A 325 1.70 6.86 10.68
CA ALA A 325 2.04 5.80 9.74
C ALA A 325 1.83 4.42 10.36
N SER A 326 0.72 3.75 9.99
CA SER A 326 0.26 2.54 10.67
C SER A 326 1.22 1.35 10.58
N ASN A 327 1.93 1.15 9.46
CA ASN A 327 2.88 0.02 9.34
C ASN A 327 4.25 0.30 9.94
N PHE A 328 4.50 1.51 10.40
CA PHE A 328 5.77 1.89 11.02
C PHE A 328 6.05 1.08 12.29
N GLU A 329 5.01 0.66 12.99
CA GLU A 329 5.10 -0.22 14.17
C GLU A 329 5.87 -1.52 13.87
N ARG A 330 5.75 -2.10 12.66
CA ARG A 330 6.48 -3.31 12.26
C ARG A 330 7.99 -3.07 12.18
N PHE A 331 8.39 -1.94 11.62
CA PHE A 331 9.80 -1.58 11.57
C PHE A 331 10.37 -1.27 12.96
N VAL A 332 9.64 -0.55 13.80
CA VAL A 332 10.06 -0.27 15.17
C VAL A 332 10.15 -1.55 15.98
N PHE A 333 9.28 -2.53 15.76
CA PHE A 333 9.38 -3.85 16.39
C PHE A 333 10.71 -4.53 16.06
N ASP A 334 11.13 -4.54 14.80
CA ASP A 334 12.44 -5.07 14.41
C ASP A 334 13.58 -4.22 15.01
N LEU A 335 13.48 -2.88 14.99
CA LEU A 335 14.48 -1.95 15.51
C LEU A 335 14.75 -2.15 17.00
N VAL A 336 13.72 -2.45 17.79
CA VAL A 336 13.86 -2.73 19.23
C VAL A 336 14.17 -4.20 19.53
N GLY A 337 14.64 -4.97 18.56
CA GLY A 337 15.02 -6.38 18.71
C GLY A 337 13.84 -7.31 18.92
N ARG A 338 12.66 -6.95 18.41
CA ARG A 338 11.41 -7.70 18.54
C ARG A 338 10.88 -7.80 19.99
N ASP A 339 11.25 -6.82 20.81
CA ASP A 339 10.73 -6.67 22.16
C ASP A 339 9.30 -6.09 22.14
N ALA A 340 8.31 -6.96 22.24
CA ALA A 340 6.90 -6.58 22.23
C ALA A 340 6.51 -5.70 23.42
N GLY A 341 7.14 -5.88 24.59
CA GLY A 341 6.94 -5.03 25.75
C GLY A 341 7.35 -3.59 25.47
N LYS A 342 8.51 -3.43 24.83
CA LYS A 342 9.01 -2.12 24.44
C LYS A 342 8.09 -1.45 23.41
N VAL A 343 7.62 -2.18 22.42
CA VAL A 343 6.67 -1.63 21.44
C VAL A 343 5.37 -1.19 22.09
N ARG A 344 4.81 -1.98 23.01
CA ARG A 344 3.61 -1.57 23.76
C ARG A 344 3.81 -0.25 24.49
N ASP A 345 4.94 -0.07 25.16
CA ASP A 345 5.23 1.16 25.90
C ASP A 345 5.34 2.36 24.97
N LEU A 346 6.04 2.23 23.85
CA LEU A 346 6.15 3.28 22.83
C LEU A 346 4.78 3.62 22.22
N TRP A 347 4.01 2.60 21.84
CA TRP A 347 2.70 2.81 21.20
C TRP A 347 1.62 3.28 22.15
N ARG A 348 1.70 2.96 23.45
CA ARG A 348 0.80 3.54 24.46
C ARG A 348 0.89 5.06 24.47
N ALA A 349 2.08 5.64 24.35
CA ALA A 349 2.26 7.07 24.25
C ALA A 349 1.66 7.64 22.94
N VAL A 350 1.91 6.97 21.81
CA VAL A 350 1.38 7.37 20.48
C VAL A 350 -0.15 7.26 20.42
N ASP A 351 -0.72 6.18 20.98
CA ASP A 351 -2.18 5.95 20.99
C ASP A 351 -2.91 6.95 21.90
N ALA A 352 -2.21 7.48 22.90
CA ALA A 352 -2.69 8.59 23.74
C ALA A 352 -2.52 9.98 23.09
N GLY A 353 -2.14 10.06 21.82
CA GLY A 353 -1.93 11.33 21.11
C GLY A 353 -0.56 11.98 21.36
N GLY A 354 0.38 11.25 21.97
CA GLY A 354 1.74 11.71 22.26
C GLY A 354 2.77 11.25 21.20
N SER A 355 4.01 11.18 21.64
CA SER A 355 5.17 10.84 20.81
C SER A 355 6.12 9.93 21.58
N PHE A 356 7.09 9.34 20.89
CA PHE A 356 8.24 8.72 21.53
C PHE A 356 9.56 9.26 20.96
N ASP A 357 10.60 9.15 21.77
CA ASP A 357 11.95 9.62 21.48
C ASP A 357 12.95 8.50 21.75
N LEU A 358 13.71 8.11 20.75
CA LEU A 358 14.73 7.07 20.86
C LEU A 358 16.15 7.65 21.02
N ARG A 359 16.32 8.98 21.03
CA ARG A 359 17.63 9.61 21.21
C ARG A 359 18.26 9.16 22.52
N GLY A 360 19.58 8.92 22.49
CA GLY A 360 20.31 8.42 23.65
C GLY A 360 20.03 6.97 24.03
N THR A 361 19.25 6.24 23.22
CA THR A 361 19.03 4.79 23.39
C THR A 361 19.91 3.98 22.43
N PRO A 362 20.18 2.70 22.73
CA PRO A 362 20.86 1.79 21.81
C PRO A 362 20.11 1.65 20.46
N TYR A 363 18.80 1.79 20.46
CA TYR A 363 17.95 1.66 19.27
C TYR A 363 18.20 2.77 18.25
N PHE A 364 18.40 4.02 18.70
CA PHE A 364 18.76 5.11 17.80
C PHE A 364 20.16 4.92 17.23
N SER A 365 21.10 4.42 18.05
CA SER A 365 22.45 4.10 17.59
C SER A 365 22.49 2.97 16.57
N ALA A 366 21.54 2.02 16.62
CA ALA A 366 21.40 0.92 15.66
C ALA A 366 20.64 1.31 14.37
N LEU A 367 19.95 2.45 14.34
CA LEU A 367 19.14 2.85 13.20
C LEU A 367 19.93 2.92 11.87
N PRO A 368 21.20 3.38 11.81
CA PRO A 368 22.01 3.36 10.60
C PRO A 368 22.23 1.96 10.01
N ASP A 369 22.27 0.92 10.84
CA ASP A 369 22.48 -0.48 10.39
C ASP A 369 21.33 -0.97 9.50
N TYR A 370 20.15 -0.38 9.67
CA TYR A 370 19.00 -0.64 8.80
C TYR A 370 19.06 0.10 7.46
N ARG A 371 20.09 0.90 7.22
CA ARG A 371 20.39 1.56 5.94
C ARG A 371 19.18 2.27 5.30
N PHE A 372 18.37 2.93 6.12
CA PHE A 372 17.35 3.85 5.65
C PHE A 372 17.96 5.23 5.41
N ALA A 373 17.46 5.90 4.37
CA ALA A 373 17.58 7.33 4.17
C ALA A 373 16.19 7.91 3.98
N SER A 374 16.02 9.20 4.16
CA SER A 374 14.72 9.84 4.01
C SER A 374 14.85 11.27 3.47
N GLY A 375 13.76 11.77 2.93
CA GLY A 375 13.65 13.14 2.48
C GLY A 375 12.20 13.51 2.25
N ARG A 376 11.96 14.81 2.06
CA ARG A 376 10.62 15.34 1.80
C ARG A 376 10.56 16.11 0.49
N SER A 377 9.37 16.22 -0.05
CA SER A 377 9.06 16.95 -1.26
C SER A 377 7.88 17.90 -0.99
N SER A 378 7.93 19.08 -1.57
CA SER A 378 6.87 20.08 -1.51
C SER A 378 6.05 20.08 -2.80
N HIS A 379 4.92 20.82 -2.81
CA HIS A 379 4.15 21.00 -4.04
C HIS A 379 4.99 21.61 -5.18
N ALA A 380 5.83 22.60 -4.86
CA ALA A 380 6.72 23.19 -5.86
C ALA A 380 7.73 22.19 -6.44
N ASP A 381 8.28 21.31 -5.60
CA ASP A 381 9.18 20.24 -6.01
C ASP A 381 8.45 19.24 -6.93
N ARG A 382 7.21 18.84 -6.59
CA ARG A 382 6.39 17.96 -7.43
C ARG A 382 6.17 18.53 -8.83
N ILE A 383 5.72 19.80 -8.91
CA ILE A 383 5.50 20.50 -10.19
C ILE A 383 6.80 20.54 -11.01
N ALA A 384 7.90 20.92 -10.40
CA ALA A 384 9.21 20.98 -11.06
C ALA A 384 9.66 19.60 -11.56
N THR A 385 9.50 18.56 -10.72
CA THR A 385 9.92 17.19 -11.03
C THR A 385 9.07 16.59 -12.16
N ILE A 386 7.73 16.74 -12.13
CA ILE A 386 6.85 16.28 -13.23
C ILE A 386 7.26 16.95 -14.54
N ARG A 387 7.49 18.27 -14.52
CA ARG A 387 7.91 19.03 -15.71
C ARG A 387 9.26 18.56 -16.24
N GLU A 388 10.22 18.35 -15.37
CA GLU A 388 11.56 17.91 -15.75
C GLU A 388 11.54 16.50 -16.36
N VAL A 389 10.89 15.53 -15.67
CA VAL A 389 10.80 14.14 -16.17
C VAL A 389 10.10 14.09 -17.52
N TRP A 390 9.03 14.87 -17.70
CA TRP A 390 8.36 14.98 -19.00
C TRP A 390 9.29 15.55 -20.08
N ASN A 391 9.94 16.67 -19.82
CA ASN A 391 10.76 17.37 -20.81
C ASN A 391 11.97 16.54 -21.25
N ARG A 392 12.60 15.82 -20.32
CA ARG A 392 13.84 15.06 -20.57
C ARG A 392 13.59 13.65 -21.07
N HIS A 393 12.55 13.00 -20.58
CA HIS A 393 12.34 11.56 -20.80
C HIS A 393 11.02 11.22 -21.49
N GLN A 394 10.13 12.18 -21.70
CA GLN A 394 8.77 11.99 -22.24
C GLN A 394 7.95 10.97 -21.43
N VAL A 395 8.25 10.82 -20.14
CA VAL A 395 7.53 9.97 -19.20
C VAL A 395 6.65 10.87 -18.32
N MET A 396 5.36 10.59 -18.31
CA MET A 396 4.41 11.30 -17.45
C MET A 396 4.26 10.51 -16.15
N ILE A 397 4.67 11.11 -15.04
CA ILE A 397 4.59 10.54 -13.70
C ILE A 397 3.49 11.24 -12.89
N ASP A 398 2.93 10.53 -11.93
CA ASP A 398 1.96 11.10 -10.97
C ASP A 398 2.66 11.90 -9.86
N THR A 399 1.86 12.56 -9.04
CA THR A 399 2.34 13.45 -7.98
C THR A 399 3.15 12.74 -6.90
N HIS A 400 2.73 11.54 -6.50
CA HIS A 400 3.44 10.76 -5.48
C HIS A 400 4.75 10.19 -6.02
N THR A 401 4.74 9.70 -7.25
CA THR A 401 5.97 9.27 -7.94
C THR A 401 6.95 10.43 -8.09
N ALA A 402 6.45 11.66 -8.30
CA ALA A 402 7.29 12.85 -8.35
C ALA A 402 7.98 13.14 -7.02
N ASP A 403 7.30 12.96 -5.88
CA ASP A 403 7.92 13.03 -4.56
C ASP A 403 9.07 12.02 -4.44
N GLY A 404 8.84 10.78 -4.89
CA GLY A 404 9.87 9.74 -4.94
C GLY A 404 11.07 10.09 -5.81
N VAL A 405 10.83 10.56 -7.04
CA VAL A 405 11.91 10.93 -7.99
C VAL A 405 12.75 12.07 -7.44
N LYS A 406 12.10 13.10 -6.84
CA LYS A 406 12.81 14.24 -6.21
C LYS A 406 13.75 13.76 -5.12
N VAL A 407 13.24 12.99 -4.18
CA VAL A 407 14.04 12.50 -3.03
C VAL A 407 15.09 11.48 -3.49
N ALA A 408 14.77 10.60 -4.44
CA ALA A 408 15.72 9.65 -5.01
C ALA A 408 16.94 10.33 -5.59
N ARG A 409 16.77 11.46 -6.28
CA ARG A 409 17.88 12.23 -6.86
C ARG A 409 18.84 12.78 -5.81
N GLU A 410 18.34 13.14 -4.65
CA GLU A 410 19.15 13.64 -3.53
C GLU A 410 20.02 12.53 -2.90
N HIS A 411 19.62 11.27 -3.09
CA HIS A 411 20.28 10.10 -2.50
C HIS A 411 20.94 9.18 -3.52
N ARG A 412 21.14 9.64 -4.77
CA ARG A 412 21.87 8.86 -5.78
C ARG A 412 23.33 8.67 -5.41
N GLU A 413 23.83 7.47 -5.65
CA GLU A 413 25.24 7.12 -5.55
C GLU A 413 25.75 6.56 -6.87
N ALA A 414 26.99 6.95 -7.25
CA ALA A 414 27.59 6.41 -8.46
C ALA A 414 27.82 4.90 -8.34
N GLY A 415 27.41 4.15 -9.36
CA GLY A 415 27.55 2.70 -9.39
C GLY A 415 26.48 1.92 -8.63
N LEU A 416 25.57 2.57 -7.90
CA LEU A 416 24.43 1.93 -7.22
C LEU A 416 23.14 2.26 -7.97
N PRO A 417 22.48 1.29 -8.63
CA PRO A 417 21.22 1.53 -9.29
C PRO A 417 20.14 1.98 -8.29
N MET A 418 19.45 3.08 -8.61
CA MET A 418 18.33 3.62 -7.86
C MET A 418 17.03 3.29 -8.58
N ILE A 419 16.13 2.59 -7.90
CA ILE A 419 14.81 2.20 -8.40
C ILE A 419 13.76 2.98 -7.64
N VAL A 420 13.05 3.88 -8.32
CA VAL A 420 11.91 4.60 -7.75
C VAL A 420 10.65 3.76 -8.01
N LEU A 421 9.85 3.54 -6.97
CA LEU A 421 8.59 2.83 -7.11
C LEU A 421 7.49 3.79 -7.60
N GLU A 422 6.91 3.49 -8.77
CA GLU A 422 5.75 4.22 -9.26
C GLU A 422 4.53 3.89 -8.39
N THR A 423 3.74 4.90 -8.06
CA THR A 423 2.59 4.75 -7.17
C THR A 423 1.27 4.74 -7.88
N ALA A 424 1.11 5.57 -8.93
CA ALA A 424 -0.13 5.69 -9.68
C ALA A 424 0.14 6.20 -11.10
N GLN A 425 -0.85 6.09 -11.98
CA GLN A 425 -0.83 6.79 -13.25
C GLN A 425 -1.31 8.23 -13.09
N ALA A 426 -0.73 9.13 -13.88
CA ALA A 426 -0.92 10.58 -13.81
C ALA A 426 -2.39 11.03 -13.95
N VAL A 427 -3.22 10.26 -14.66
CA VAL A 427 -4.64 10.58 -14.89
C VAL A 427 -5.45 10.70 -13.60
N LYS A 428 -5.04 10.07 -12.53
CA LYS A 428 -5.70 10.14 -11.22
C LYS A 428 -5.57 11.54 -10.57
N PHE A 429 -4.57 12.30 -10.98
CA PHE A 429 -4.20 13.62 -10.43
C PHE A 429 -4.11 14.68 -11.52
N ALA A 430 -5.09 14.68 -12.43
CA ALA A 430 -5.11 15.49 -13.65
C ALA A 430 -4.92 17.00 -13.41
N ASP A 431 -5.46 17.53 -12.33
CA ASP A 431 -5.34 18.97 -12.01
C ASP A 431 -3.88 19.39 -11.82
N THR A 432 -3.12 18.63 -11.05
CA THR A 432 -1.69 18.88 -10.82
C THR A 432 -0.87 18.63 -12.09
N ILE A 433 -1.24 17.67 -12.92
CA ILE A 433 -0.58 17.42 -14.21
C ILE A 433 -0.82 18.59 -15.17
N ARG A 434 -2.05 19.14 -15.22
CA ARG A 434 -2.35 20.34 -16.02
C ARG A 434 -1.56 21.56 -15.51
N GLU A 435 -1.45 21.74 -14.21
CA GLU A 435 -0.63 22.80 -13.60
C GLU A 435 0.85 22.66 -13.99
N ALA A 436 1.39 21.45 -13.95
CA ALA A 436 2.80 21.19 -14.27
C ALA A 436 3.10 21.31 -15.75
N LEU A 437 2.25 20.77 -16.65
CA LEU A 437 2.55 20.53 -18.05
C LEU A 437 1.68 21.32 -19.04
N GLY A 438 0.61 21.95 -18.59
CA GLY A 438 -0.36 22.65 -19.44
C GLY A 438 -1.13 21.69 -20.37
N ARG A 439 -1.25 20.41 -20.04
CA ARG A 439 -1.91 19.39 -20.86
C ARG A 439 -2.64 18.35 -20.02
N GLU A 440 -3.60 17.66 -20.64
CA GLU A 440 -4.27 16.52 -20.02
C GLU A 440 -3.32 15.32 -19.89
N PRO A 441 -3.42 14.55 -18.80
CA PRO A 441 -2.70 13.29 -18.68
C PRO A 441 -3.23 12.26 -19.66
N VAL A 442 -2.32 11.36 -20.10
CA VAL A 442 -2.69 10.20 -20.93
C VAL A 442 -3.63 9.31 -20.12
N ARG A 443 -4.70 8.86 -20.76
CA ARG A 443 -5.72 7.99 -20.18
C ARG A 443 -5.80 6.68 -20.96
N PRO A 444 -5.91 5.51 -20.30
CA PRO A 444 -6.24 4.26 -21.01
C PRO A 444 -7.57 4.36 -21.74
N LEU A 445 -7.64 3.85 -22.96
CA LEU A 445 -8.84 3.94 -23.82
C LEU A 445 -10.09 3.36 -23.14
N GLU A 446 -9.95 2.25 -22.41
CA GLU A 446 -11.08 1.62 -21.71
C GLU A 446 -11.66 2.47 -20.57
N LEU A 447 -10.93 3.50 -20.15
CA LEU A 447 -11.36 4.42 -19.08
C LEU A 447 -11.75 5.79 -19.62
N GLU A 448 -11.81 5.96 -20.95
CA GLU A 448 -12.37 7.17 -21.56
C GLU A 448 -13.86 7.29 -21.26
N GLY A 449 -14.29 8.46 -20.83
CA GLY A 449 -15.69 8.73 -20.51
C GLY A 449 -16.21 8.06 -19.24
N ILE A 450 -15.38 7.48 -18.39
CA ILE A 450 -15.80 6.83 -17.14
C ILE A 450 -16.62 7.78 -16.24
N GLU A 451 -16.35 9.08 -16.27
CA GLU A 451 -17.07 10.09 -15.49
C GLU A 451 -18.52 10.29 -15.95
N SER A 452 -18.85 9.88 -17.17
CA SER A 452 -20.21 9.96 -17.72
C SER A 452 -21.05 8.69 -17.47
N LEU A 453 -20.45 7.62 -16.93
CA LEU A 453 -21.17 6.41 -16.57
C LEU A 453 -22.15 6.67 -15.42
N PRO A 454 -23.28 5.91 -15.35
CA PRO A 454 -24.19 5.97 -14.22
C PRO A 454 -23.47 5.72 -12.90
N GLN A 455 -23.64 6.62 -11.94
CA GLN A 455 -23.00 6.52 -10.63
C GLN A 455 -24.00 6.01 -9.59
N ARG A 456 -23.56 5.04 -8.77
CA ARG A 456 -24.31 4.47 -7.66
C ARG A 456 -23.63 4.81 -6.35
N VAL A 457 -24.22 5.76 -5.62
CA VAL A 457 -23.73 6.21 -4.33
C VAL A 457 -24.88 6.66 -3.46
N GLU A 458 -24.84 6.35 -2.18
CA GLU A 458 -25.78 6.87 -1.18
C GLU A 458 -25.11 7.99 -0.39
N VAL A 459 -25.76 9.17 -0.33
CA VAL A 459 -25.24 10.33 0.38
C VAL A 459 -25.87 10.39 1.76
N VAL A 460 -25.03 10.50 2.79
CA VAL A 460 -25.46 10.54 4.20
C VAL A 460 -24.78 11.69 4.95
N ASP A 461 -25.36 12.09 6.06
CA ASP A 461 -24.67 12.97 7.00
C ASP A 461 -23.56 12.19 7.75
N ALA A 462 -22.68 12.90 8.44
CA ALA A 462 -21.63 12.26 9.27
C ALA A 462 -22.24 11.56 10.49
N SER A 463 -22.98 10.47 10.25
CA SER A 463 -23.76 9.75 11.25
C SER A 463 -23.47 8.27 11.25
N VAL A 464 -23.02 7.75 12.40
CA VAL A 464 -22.76 6.32 12.64
C VAL A 464 -24.05 5.50 12.43
N ASP A 465 -25.20 6.02 12.91
CA ASP A 465 -26.46 5.28 12.83
C ASP A 465 -26.98 5.14 11.40
N GLN A 466 -26.81 6.16 10.55
CA GLN A 466 -27.17 6.08 9.14
C GLN A 466 -26.32 5.02 8.41
N VAL A 467 -25.00 4.99 8.67
CA VAL A 467 -24.12 3.97 8.08
C VAL A 467 -24.46 2.56 8.57
N LYS A 468 -24.72 2.39 9.88
CA LYS A 468 -25.18 1.11 10.43
C LYS A 468 -26.50 0.65 9.79
N ALA A 469 -27.44 1.57 9.57
CA ALA A 469 -28.71 1.25 8.91
C ALA A 469 -28.53 0.79 7.47
N ILE A 470 -27.60 1.40 6.71
CA ILE A 470 -27.24 0.95 5.35
C ILE A 470 -26.68 -0.46 5.40
N ILE A 471 -25.69 -0.72 6.27
CA ILE A 471 -25.09 -2.06 6.42
C ILE A 471 -26.18 -3.09 6.75
N ALA A 472 -27.04 -2.81 7.74
CA ALA A 472 -28.09 -3.72 8.17
C ALA A 472 -29.15 -4.01 7.07
N ARG A 473 -29.41 -3.06 6.17
CA ARG A 473 -30.34 -3.22 5.05
C ARG A 473 -29.81 -4.16 3.96
N HIS A 474 -28.49 -4.27 3.82
CA HIS A 474 -27.84 -5.03 2.75
C HIS A 474 -27.19 -6.35 3.23
N CYS A 475 -27.18 -6.63 4.52
CA CYS A 475 -26.69 -7.86 5.12
C CYS A 475 -27.80 -8.74 5.65
#